data_88c9a7820c9b8ba54821a3fa932aa8dc
#
_entry.id   88c9a7820c9b8ba54821a3fa932aa8dc
#
_cell.length_a   1.000
_cell.length_b   1.000
_cell.length_c   1.000
_cell.angle_alpha   90.00
_cell.angle_beta   90.00
_cell.angle_gamma   90.00
#
_symmetry.space_group_name_H-M   'P 1'
#
loop_
_entity.id
_entity.type
_entity.pdbx_description
1 polymer ?
#
loop_
_entity_poly.entity_id
_entity_poly.type
_entity_poly.pdbx_seq_one_letter_code
_entity_poly.pdbx_strand_id
1 'polypeptide(L)'
;MDDQKDEKKPMDDKELILFQLGPVQDFIAQAETLEDLREGSRMLSEWTAAALRTIPDYANAAVFPAVASEKPEDLDGIPNRFLVFVPKGQGETLAEKAVEAAQARLREMAHAVLEKLNLSDSRCDEFNKQVGAFLQTSWAVLKKPSEDMGENYKEIGRLMALRRNVRAFDAWPEEESGRVKDFLSGREAALDVADNDAPNRNCGRGALNLIKKMRGESDKVKSKDSLKSEEGKAEKYIAVIALDGDHMGGTLSGFKTQDEHRKFSQKLMAFASDVEKMFDEGFNVSVGKTAHFVKPDDGFLVYAGGDDVLAVVKATDAFEVAQAISKKFKDEVGTGLTASVGIAIGSNKAPLQDLVREAQSAEHRAKRDYGRDALAVSVLKRSGETLRWGCKWNSAAFAIYRCLVEQEGAFSRFAYKLAGFLEPYDLGSCDEKAWEKMSGVVLAETQHALGQMDDKDKVVKVQGVLTDELLGKYLKEGSVKAHPEDYLGLFLCEAFINRKRSDGEKEKNSEMGKENCK
;
A
#
# COMPACT_ATOMS: atom_id res chain seq x y z
N MET A 1 34.53 -42.17 -2.84
CA MET A 1 34.28 -40.71 -2.96
C MET A 1 33.63 -40.52 -4.32
N ASP A 2 32.33 -40.74 -4.37
CA ASP A 2 31.53 -40.55 -5.58
C ASP A 2 31.05 -39.08 -5.60
N ASP A 3 31.64 -38.29 -6.50
CA ASP A 3 31.09 -37.00 -6.90
C ASP A 3 29.77 -37.24 -7.63
N GLN A 4 28.66 -37.13 -6.91
CA GLN A 4 27.36 -36.96 -7.55
C GLN A 4 27.35 -35.57 -8.20
N LYS A 5 27.73 -35.51 -9.47
CA LYS A 5 27.37 -34.40 -10.35
C LYS A 5 25.84 -34.42 -10.45
N ASP A 6 25.20 -33.41 -9.83
CA ASP A 6 23.81 -33.03 -10.13
C ASP A 6 23.74 -32.71 -11.64
N GLU A 7 23.35 -33.68 -12.45
CA GLU A 7 23.02 -33.46 -13.85
C GLU A 7 21.80 -32.56 -13.90
N LYS A 8 22.00 -31.28 -14.20
CA LYS A 8 20.92 -30.35 -14.55
C LYS A 8 20.13 -30.97 -15.72
N LYS A 9 18.93 -31.48 -15.46
CA LYS A 9 18.02 -31.93 -16.51
C LYS A 9 17.80 -30.77 -17.50
N PRO A 10 17.95 -31.00 -18.81
CA PRO A 10 17.76 -29.97 -19.81
C PRO A 10 16.36 -29.37 -19.73
N MET A 11 16.20 -28.09 -20.11
CA MET A 11 14.91 -27.36 -20.10
C MET A 11 13.83 -28.03 -20.97
N ASP A 12 14.23 -28.85 -21.93
CA ASP A 12 13.31 -29.62 -22.79
C ASP A 12 12.39 -30.61 -22.04
N ASP A 13 12.74 -31.01 -20.80
CA ASP A 13 11.95 -31.90 -19.96
C ASP A 13 11.08 -31.14 -18.91
N LYS A 14 10.99 -29.82 -19.03
CA LYS A 14 10.23 -28.97 -18.11
C LYS A 14 9.16 -28.15 -18.82
N GLU A 15 8.16 -27.75 -18.04
CA GLU A 15 7.18 -26.71 -18.39
C GLU A 15 7.20 -25.65 -17.28
N LEU A 16 6.82 -24.42 -17.62
CA LEU A 16 6.76 -23.31 -16.66
C LEU A 16 5.30 -22.92 -16.45
N ILE A 17 4.87 -22.85 -15.20
CA ILE A 17 3.52 -22.40 -14.81
C ILE A 17 3.62 -21.03 -14.17
N LEU A 18 2.81 -20.08 -14.64
CA LEU A 18 2.47 -18.86 -13.92
C LEU A 18 1.03 -18.98 -13.43
N PHE A 19 0.83 -18.85 -12.13
CA PHE A 19 -0.47 -18.88 -11.48
C PHE A 19 -0.72 -17.55 -10.76
N GLN A 20 -1.97 -17.06 -10.77
CA GLN A 20 -2.36 -15.83 -10.10
C GLN A 20 -3.79 -15.90 -9.58
N LEU A 21 -4.00 -15.40 -8.37
CA LEU A 21 -5.31 -15.20 -7.75
C LEU A 21 -5.75 -13.72 -7.80
N GLY A 22 -7.05 -13.52 -7.81
CA GLY A 22 -7.72 -12.23 -7.68
C GLY A 22 -9.17 -12.37 -7.21
N PRO A 23 -9.86 -11.24 -6.95
CA PRO A 23 -9.34 -9.87 -6.91
C PRO A 23 -8.41 -9.64 -5.70
N VAL A 24 -7.48 -8.69 -5.77
CA VAL A 24 -6.51 -8.45 -4.68
C VAL A 24 -6.77 -7.12 -3.99
N GLN A 25 -6.42 -6.02 -4.64
CA GLN A 25 -6.45 -4.69 -4.02
C GLN A 25 -7.87 -4.29 -3.59
N ASP A 26 -8.86 -4.49 -4.46
CA ASP A 26 -10.27 -4.22 -4.13
C ASP A 26 -10.76 -5.05 -2.94
N PHE A 27 -10.36 -6.32 -2.86
CA PHE A 27 -10.74 -7.20 -1.76
C PHE A 27 -10.10 -6.79 -0.45
N ILE A 28 -8.79 -6.50 -0.43
CA ILE A 28 -8.10 -6.02 0.77
C ILE A 28 -8.73 -4.71 1.23
N ALA A 29 -8.93 -3.75 0.32
CA ALA A 29 -9.47 -2.42 0.63
C ALA A 29 -10.90 -2.45 1.20
N GLN A 30 -11.71 -3.47 0.90
CA GLN A 30 -13.05 -3.66 1.49
C GLN A 30 -12.94 -4.00 2.97
N ALA A 31 -12.69 -3.01 3.82
CA ALA A 31 -12.42 -3.16 5.24
C ALA A 31 -13.03 -2.02 6.07
N GLU A 32 -13.54 -2.36 7.23
CA GLU A 32 -14.02 -1.41 8.24
C GLU A 32 -12.96 -1.18 9.32
N THR A 33 -12.21 -2.23 9.65
CA THR A 33 -11.15 -2.22 10.66
C THR A 33 -9.78 -2.49 10.04
N LEU A 34 -8.71 -2.22 10.79
CA LEU A 34 -7.34 -2.55 10.38
C LEU A 34 -7.15 -4.08 10.27
N GLU A 35 -7.80 -4.83 11.17
CA GLU A 35 -7.75 -6.30 11.11
C GLU A 35 -8.47 -6.86 9.88
N ASP A 36 -9.56 -6.24 9.41
CA ASP A 36 -10.19 -6.64 8.14
C ASP A 36 -9.23 -6.47 6.95
N LEU A 37 -8.40 -5.40 6.93
CA LEU A 37 -7.37 -5.21 5.90
C LEU A 37 -6.35 -6.35 5.93
N ARG A 38 -5.80 -6.63 7.13
CA ARG A 38 -4.80 -7.68 7.33
C ARG A 38 -5.37 -9.04 6.99
N GLU A 39 -6.57 -9.34 7.47
CA GLU A 39 -7.20 -10.63 7.21
C GLU A 39 -7.49 -10.83 5.73
N GLY A 40 -7.88 -9.80 5.00
CA GLY A 40 -8.02 -9.86 3.54
C GLY A 40 -6.72 -10.27 2.84
N SER A 41 -5.59 -9.75 3.27
CA SER A 41 -4.28 -10.16 2.76
C SER A 41 -3.90 -11.58 3.18
N ARG A 42 -4.10 -11.95 4.45
CA ARG A 42 -3.84 -13.32 4.96
C ARG A 42 -4.64 -14.38 4.21
N MET A 43 -5.92 -14.12 3.95
CA MET A 43 -6.76 -15.03 3.17
C MET A 43 -6.20 -15.27 1.76
N LEU A 44 -5.77 -14.21 1.06
CA LEU A 44 -5.14 -14.34 -0.26
C LEU A 44 -3.86 -15.17 -0.21
N SER A 45 -3.02 -14.94 0.80
CA SER A 45 -1.80 -15.71 1.02
C SER A 45 -2.11 -17.19 1.30
N GLU A 46 -3.07 -17.49 2.17
CA GLU A 46 -3.48 -18.86 2.49
C GLU A 46 -4.04 -19.61 1.26
N TRP A 47 -4.82 -18.93 0.40
CA TRP A 47 -5.32 -19.55 -0.85
C TRP A 47 -4.17 -19.82 -1.84
N THR A 48 -3.23 -18.88 -1.95
CA THR A 48 -2.05 -19.06 -2.81
C THR A 48 -1.15 -20.17 -2.27
N ALA A 49 -0.96 -20.25 -0.96
CA ALA A 49 -0.21 -21.32 -0.30
C ALA A 49 -0.85 -22.69 -0.55
N ALA A 50 -2.18 -22.81 -0.44
CA ALA A 50 -2.90 -24.04 -0.74
C ALA A 50 -2.69 -24.47 -2.20
N ALA A 51 -2.74 -23.52 -3.14
CA ALA A 51 -2.47 -23.77 -4.55
C ALA A 51 -1.01 -24.24 -4.78
N LEU A 52 -0.03 -23.54 -4.19
CA LEU A 52 1.39 -23.86 -4.37
C LEU A 52 1.76 -25.25 -3.80
N ARG A 53 1.16 -25.66 -2.68
CA ARG A 53 1.37 -27.00 -2.08
C ARG A 53 0.97 -28.16 -2.98
N THR A 54 0.17 -27.94 -4.02
CA THR A 54 -0.17 -28.99 -5.00
C THR A 54 0.97 -29.30 -5.95
N ILE A 55 1.97 -28.46 -6.03
CA ILE A 55 3.14 -28.63 -6.88
C ILE A 55 4.15 -29.54 -6.16
N PRO A 56 4.51 -30.69 -6.74
CA PRO A 56 5.53 -31.56 -6.14
C PRO A 56 6.86 -30.82 -5.98
N ASP A 57 7.50 -30.99 -4.82
CA ASP A 57 8.79 -30.36 -4.51
C ASP A 57 8.78 -28.83 -4.76
N TYR A 58 7.69 -28.18 -4.33
CA TYR A 58 7.46 -26.76 -4.64
C TYR A 58 8.59 -25.85 -4.12
N ALA A 59 9.26 -26.24 -3.04
CA ALA A 59 10.39 -25.48 -2.49
C ALA A 59 11.54 -25.35 -3.50
N ASN A 60 11.79 -26.37 -4.33
CA ASN A 60 12.80 -26.34 -5.38
C ASN A 60 12.22 -25.91 -6.75
N ALA A 61 10.97 -26.25 -7.00
CA ALA A 61 10.27 -25.92 -8.25
C ALA A 61 9.98 -24.41 -8.39
N ALA A 62 9.72 -23.71 -7.27
CA ALA A 62 9.33 -22.32 -7.28
C ALA A 62 10.50 -21.38 -7.61
N VAL A 63 10.30 -20.58 -8.65
CA VAL A 63 11.16 -19.46 -9.01
C VAL A 63 10.75 -18.21 -8.23
N PHE A 64 9.43 -18.01 -8.12
CA PHE A 64 8.78 -16.95 -7.38
C PHE A 64 7.44 -17.43 -6.80
N PRO A 65 7.12 -17.17 -5.51
CA PRO A 65 8.07 -16.74 -4.48
C PRO A 65 9.15 -17.82 -4.25
N ALA A 66 10.36 -17.39 -3.89
CA ALA A 66 11.44 -18.33 -3.56
C ALA A 66 11.24 -18.82 -2.12
N VAL A 67 10.60 -19.96 -1.99
CA VAL A 67 10.31 -20.61 -0.70
C VAL A 67 11.57 -21.30 -0.17
N ALA A 68 11.82 -21.17 1.15
CA ALA A 68 13.02 -21.73 1.77
C ALA A 68 12.94 -23.25 1.97
N SER A 69 11.76 -23.77 2.33
CA SER A 69 11.49 -25.18 2.55
C SER A 69 10.01 -25.52 2.31
N GLU A 70 9.62 -26.77 2.50
CA GLU A 70 8.21 -27.19 2.40
C GLU A 70 7.43 -27.07 3.73
N LYS A 71 7.95 -26.32 4.68
CA LYS A 71 7.25 -26.07 5.94
C LYS A 71 6.11 -25.09 5.76
N PRO A 72 5.00 -25.25 6.51
CA PRO A 72 3.85 -24.35 6.42
C PRO A 72 4.19 -22.88 6.68
N GLU A 73 5.07 -22.60 7.65
CA GLU A 73 5.49 -21.26 8.03
C GLU A 73 6.25 -20.51 6.93
N ASP A 74 6.92 -21.23 6.02
CA ASP A 74 7.62 -20.62 4.88
C ASP A 74 6.68 -20.13 3.77
N LEU A 75 5.38 -20.42 3.91
CA LEU A 75 4.31 -19.98 3.01
C LEU A 75 3.45 -18.85 3.60
N ASP A 76 3.77 -18.37 4.79
CA ASP A 76 3.07 -17.22 5.38
C ASP A 76 3.46 -15.94 4.61
N GLY A 77 2.47 -15.08 4.36
CA GLY A 77 2.70 -13.80 3.67
C GLY A 77 3.11 -13.90 2.20
N ILE A 78 3.01 -15.08 1.55
CA ILE A 78 3.38 -15.19 0.14
C ILE A 78 2.45 -14.37 -0.76
N PRO A 79 2.98 -13.85 -1.90
CA PRO A 79 2.18 -13.08 -2.85
C PRO A 79 1.05 -13.90 -3.47
N ASN A 80 0.08 -13.21 -4.06
CA ASN A 80 -1.09 -13.80 -4.74
C ASN A 80 -0.77 -14.48 -6.09
N ARG A 81 0.50 -14.72 -6.38
CA ARG A 81 0.97 -15.37 -7.62
C ARG A 81 2.23 -16.18 -7.36
N PHE A 82 2.44 -17.21 -8.19
CA PHE A 82 3.69 -17.97 -8.19
C PHE A 82 4.11 -18.35 -9.61
N LEU A 83 5.41 -18.59 -9.79
CA LEU A 83 6.06 -19.05 -10.99
C LEU A 83 6.88 -20.29 -10.66
N VAL A 84 6.57 -21.43 -11.28
CA VAL A 84 7.16 -22.74 -10.93
C VAL A 84 7.52 -23.52 -12.19
N PHE A 85 8.65 -24.24 -12.13
CA PHE A 85 8.97 -25.26 -13.12
C PHE A 85 8.41 -26.62 -12.70
N VAL A 86 7.80 -27.33 -13.64
CA VAL A 86 7.23 -28.65 -13.44
C VAL A 86 7.69 -29.61 -14.53
N PRO A 87 7.59 -30.93 -14.33
CA PRO A 87 7.91 -31.89 -15.38
C PRO A 87 7.03 -31.71 -16.62
N LYS A 88 7.59 -31.95 -17.80
CA LYS A 88 6.92 -31.86 -19.08
C LYS A 88 5.63 -32.68 -19.14
N GLY A 89 4.58 -32.09 -19.68
CA GLY A 89 3.26 -32.69 -19.83
C GLY A 89 2.40 -32.65 -18.56
N GLN A 90 2.89 -32.06 -17.46
CA GLN A 90 2.14 -31.98 -16.19
C GLN A 90 1.59 -30.57 -15.91
N GLY A 91 2.01 -29.55 -16.68
CA GLY A 91 1.73 -28.15 -16.37
C GLY A 91 0.24 -27.82 -16.26
N GLU A 92 -0.58 -28.25 -17.23
CA GLU A 92 -2.02 -27.97 -17.22
C GLU A 92 -2.72 -28.68 -16.05
N THR A 93 -2.44 -29.98 -15.85
CA THR A 93 -3.04 -30.74 -14.75
C THR A 93 -2.67 -30.20 -13.36
N LEU A 94 -1.41 -29.76 -13.17
CA LEU A 94 -0.98 -29.17 -11.91
C LEU A 94 -1.59 -27.76 -11.70
N ALA A 95 -1.72 -26.98 -12.76
CA ALA A 95 -2.40 -25.68 -12.67
C ALA A 95 -3.90 -25.82 -12.31
N GLU A 96 -4.60 -26.82 -12.87
CA GLU A 96 -5.98 -27.13 -12.52
C GLU A 96 -6.11 -27.57 -11.06
N LYS A 97 -5.23 -28.46 -10.59
CA LYS A 97 -5.18 -28.86 -9.18
C LYS A 97 -4.92 -27.68 -8.25
N ALA A 98 -4.07 -26.74 -8.65
CA ALA A 98 -3.82 -25.51 -7.89
C ALA A 98 -5.07 -24.64 -7.77
N VAL A 99 -5.87 -24.53 -8.85
CA VAL A 99 -7.18 -23.85 -8.81
C VAL A 99 -8.12 -24.55 -7.82
N GLU A 100 -8.26 -25.86 -7.92
CA GLU A 100 -9.13 -26.64 -7.04
C GLU A 100 -8.73 -26.51 -5.56
N ALA A 101 -7.43 -26.52 -5.25
CA ALA A 101 -6.91 -26.39 -3.90
C ALA A 101 -7.17 -24.99 -3.31
N ALA A 102 -6.97 -23.92 -4.09
CA ALA A 102 -7.30 -22.58 -3.66
C ALA A 102 -8.79 -22.41 -3.35
N GLN A 103 -9.66 -22.91 -4.25
CA GLN A 103 -11.11 -22.90 -4.06
C GLN A 103 -11.55 -23.77 -2.87
N ALA A 104 -10.92 -24.93 -2.68
CA ALA A 104 -11.20 -25.80 -1.54
C ALA A 104 -10.86 -25.10 -0.22
N ARG A 105 -9.69 -24.41 -0.15
CA ARG A 105 -9.29 -23.66 1.02
C ARG A 105 -10.27 -22.53 1.35
N LEU A 106 -10.74 -21.79 0.34
CA LEU A 106 -11.78 -20.77 0.53
C LEU A 106 -13.08 -21.39 1.08
N ARG A 107 -13.53 -22.51 0.52
CA ARG A 107 -14.76 -23.21 1.00
C ARG A 107 -14.59 -23.72 2.44
N GLU A 108 -13.42 -24.22 2.81
CA GLU A 108 -13.11 -24.63 4.18
C GLU A 108 -13.23 -23.47 5.17
N MET A 109 -12.63 -22.31 4.85
CA MET A 109 -12.76 -21.10 5.66
C MET A 109 -14.21 -20.64 5.76
N ALA A 110 -14.94 -20.66 4.66
CA ALA A 110 -16.33 -20.26 4.59
C ALA A 110 -17.21 -21.16 5.45
N HIS A 111 -17.02 -22.49 5.41
CA HIS A 111 -17.74 -23.46 6.22
C HIS A 111 -17.53 -23.21 7.71
N ALA A 112 -16.28 -23.01 8.15
CA ALA A 112 -15.96 -22.73 9.54
C ALA A 112 -16.60 -21.43 10.08
N VAL A 113 -16.87 -20.46 9.19
CA VAL A 113 -17.59 -19.23 9.54
C VAL A 113 -19.10 -19.47 9.49
N LEU A 114 -19.61 -20.15 8.46
CA LEU A 114 -21.03 -20.43 8.29
C LEU A 114 -21.63 -21.20 9.49
N GLU A 115 -20.88 -22.14 10.07
CA GLU A 115 -21.27 -22.87 11.29
C GLU A 115 -21.52 -21.94 12.51
N LYS A 116 -20.88 -20.78 12.54
CA LYS A 116 -21.04 -19.79 13.62
C LYS A 116 -22.12 -18.76 13.32
N LEU A 117 -22.57 -18.68 12.07
CA LEU A 117 -23.62 -17.75 11.64
C LEU A 117 -24.98 -18.43 11.79
N ASN A 118 -25.92 -17.74 12.40
CA ASN A 118 -27.31 -18.22 12.50
C ASN A 118 -28.12 -17.69 11.31
N LEU A 119 -27.84 -18.21 10.10
CA LEU A 119 -28.52 -17.82 8.87
C LEU A 119 -29.69 -18.79 8.56
N SER A 120 -30.72 -18.30 7.86
CA SER A 120 -31.76 -19.16 7.29
C SER A 120 -31.20 -19.97 6.11
N ASP A 121 -31.88 -21.07 5.74
CA ASP A 121 -31.42 -21.94 4.65
C ASP A 121 -31.19 -21.16 3.34
N SER A 122 -32.11 -20.28 2.97
CA SER A 122 -31.99 -19.47 1.75
C SER A 122 -30.77 -18.52 1.79
N ARG A 123 -30.38 -18.03 2.97
CA ARG A 123 -29.18 -17.21 3.16
C ARG A 123 -27.91 -18.04 3.18
N CYS A 124 -27.98 -19.28 3.67
CA CYS A 124 -26.89 -20.24 3.56
C CYS A 124 -26.58 -20.56 2.08
N ASP A 125 -27.62 -20.77 1.26
CA ASP A 125 -27.47 -20.99 -0.18
C ASP A 125 -26.85 -19.77 -0.87
N GLU A 126 -27.31 -18.57 -0.55
CA GLU A 126 -26.75 -17.32 -1.09
C GLU A 126 -25.30 -17.11 -0.63
N PHE A 127 -24.97 -17.39 0.64
CA PHE A 127 -23.60 -17.36 1.15
C PHE A 127 -22.68 -18.27 0.33
N ASN A 128 -23.08 -19.51 0.12
CA ASN A 128 -22.29 -20.49 -0.65
C ASN A 128 -22.15 -20.08 -2.13
N LYS A 129 -23.16 -19.47 -2.72
CA LYS A 129 -23.13 -18.93 -4.08
C LYS A 129 -22.10 -17.79 -4.19
N GLN A 130 -22.13 -16.83 -3.25
CA GLN A 130 -21.16 -15.72 -3.22
C GLN A 130 -19.72 -16.22 -3.03
N VAL A 131 -19.50 -17.18 -2.12
CA VAL A 131 -18.19 -17.84 -1.92
C VAL A 131 -17.70 -18.51 -3.20
N GLY A 132 -18.59 -19.26 -3.86
CA GLY A 132 -18.25 -20.01 -5.09
C GLY A 132 -17.89 -19.11 -6.28
N ALA A 133 -18.49 -17.93 -6.37
CA ALA A 133 -18.29 -16.98 -7.46
C ALA A 133 -17.11 -16.01 -7.24
N PHE A 134 -16.54 -15.97 -6.02
CA PHE A 134 -15.61 -14.90 -5.65
C PHE A 134 -14.22 -15.05 -6.26
N LEU A 135 -13.60 -16.23 -6.11
CA LEU A 135 -12.17 -16.39 -6.39
C LEU A 135 -11.90 -16.44 -7.90
N GLN A 136 -11.22 -15.43 -8.39
CA GLN A 136 -10.77 -15.36 -9.78
C GLN A 136 -9.38 -15.96 -9.88
N THR A 137 -9.27 -17.09 -10.57
CA THR A 137 -8.00 -17.75 -10.82
C THR A 137 -7.59 -17.57 -12.28
N SER A 138 -6.31 -17.32 -12.49
CA SER A 138 -5.72 -17.26 -13.83
C SER A 138 -4.39 -18.02 -13.81
N TRP A 139 -4.15 -18.81 -14.85
CA TRP A 139 -2.89 -19.51 -15.01
C TRP A 139 -2.50 -19.62 -16.48
N ALA A 140 -1.21 -19.73 -16.72
CA ALA A 140 -0.63 -19.97 -18.04
C ALA A 140 0.48 -21.02 -17.93
N VAL A 141 0.64 -21.84 -18.96
CA VAL A 141 1.69 -22.84 -19.07
C VAL A 141 2.53 -22.57 -20.30
N LEU A 142 3.83 -22.39 -20.11
CA LEU A 142 4.80 -22.34 -21.18
C LEU A 142 5.38 -23.76 -21.39
N LYS A 143 4.94 -24.43 -22.47
CA LYS A 143 5.25 -25.84 -22.72
C LYS A 143 6.70 -26.09 -23.15
N LYS A 144 7.40 -25.09 -23.63
CA LYS A 144 8.79 -25.17 -24.10
C LYS A 144 9.55 -23.93 -23.60
N PRO A 145 9.96 -23.92 -22.33
CA PRO A 145 10.77 -22.83 -21.82
C PRO A 145 12.17 -22.86 -22.47
N SER A 146 12.72 -21.68 -22.75
CA SER A 146 14.09 -21.52 -23.24
C SER A 146 15.08 -21.54 -22.07
N GLU A 147 16.38 -21.60 -22.37
CA GLU A 147 17.43 -21.43 -21.34
C GLU A 147 17.47 -19.99 -20.81
N ASP A 148 16.95 -19.00 -21.56
CA ASP A 148 16.87 -17.59 -21.14
C ASP A 148 15.63 -17.35 -20.30
N MET A 149 15.83 -17.13 -19.00
CA MET A 149 14.73 -16.92 -18.07
C MET A 149 13.95 -15.64 -18.31
N GLY A 150 14.59 -14.59 -18.82
CA GLY A 150 13.93 -13.33 -19.16
C GLY A 150 12.99 -13.47 -20.38
N GLU A 151 13.35 -14.30 -21.35
CA GLU A 151 12.46 -14.65 -22.46
C GLU A 151 11.25 -15.45 -21.95
N ASN A 152 11.49 -16.44 -21.08
CA ASN A 152 10.43 -17.23 -20.45
C ASN A 152 9.45 -16.33 -19.68
N TYR A 153 9.98 -15.39 -18.91
CA TYR A 153 9.15 -14.46 -18.13
C TYR A 153 8.27 -13.57 -19.02
N LYS A 154 8.82 -13.04 -20.10
CA LYS A 154 8.07 -12.24 -21.09
C LYS A 154 6.99 -13.06 -21.77
N GLU A 155 7.33 -14.25 -22.23
CA GLU A 155 6.39 -15.09 -22.99
C GLU A 155 5.26 -15.62 -22.10
N ILE A 156 5.57 -16.11 -20.89
CA ILE A 156 4.51 -16.57 -19.97
C ILE A 156 3.62 -15.41 -19.49
N GLY A 157 4.21 -14.21 -19.34
CA GLY A 157 3.44 -12.99 -19.05
C GLY A 157 2.48 -12.62 -20.20
N ARG A 158 2.92 -12.77 -21.45
CA ARG A 158 2.07 -12.59 -22.64
C ARG A 158 0.93 -13.60 -22.68
N LEU A 159 1.21 -14.88 -22.41
CA LEU A 159 0.19 -15.93 -22.34
C LEU A 159 -0.83 -15.66 -21.22
N MET A 160 -0.36 -15.23 -20.05
CA MET A 160 -1.23 -14.84 -18.94
C MET A 160 -2.15 -13.65 -19.31
N ALA A 161 -1.61 -12.62 -19.98
CA ALA A 161 -2.39 -11.48 -20.42
C ALA A 161 -3.49 -11.90 -21.41
N LEU A 162 -3.19 -12.78 -22.36
CA LEU A 162 -4.18 -13.34 -23.29
C LEU A 162 -5.27 -14.10 -22.55
N ARG A 163 -4.90 -14.94 -21.57
CA ARG A 163 -5.86 -15.72 -20.77
C ARG A 163 -6.80 -14.81 -19.96
N ARG A 164 -6.27 -13.75 -19.37
CA ARG A 164 -7.06 -12.79 -18.59
C ARG A 164 -8.03 -11.96 -19.44
N ASN A 165 -7.76 -11.78 -20.72
CA ASN A 165 -8.65 -11.07 -21.63
C ASN A 165 -9.83 -11.93 -22.10
N VAL A 166 -9.74 -13.27 -21.98
CA VAL A 166 -10.83 -14.20 -22.28
C VAL A 166 -11.57 -14.48 -20.97
N ARG A 167 -12.37 -13.51 -20.51
CA ARG A 167 -13.22 -13.70 -19.33
C ARG A 167 -14.59 -14.21 -19.73
N ALA A 168 -15.05 -15.29 -19.09
CA ALA A 168 -16.46 -15.60 -19.04
C ALA A 168 -17.11 -14.63 -18.07
N PHE A 169 -18.05 -13.82 -18.53
CA PHE A 169 -18.87 -12.98 -17.66
C PHE A 169 -20.17 -13.74 -17.42
N ASP A 170 -20.39 -14.18 -16.19
CA ASP A 170 -21.70 -14.59 -15.76
C ASP A 170 -22.52 -13.31 -15.52
N ALA A 171 -23.62 -13.17 -16.24
CA ALA A 171 -24.55 -12.08 -16.01
C ALA A 171 -25.12 -12.22 -14.60
N TRP A 172 -25.09 -11.14 -13.81
CA TRP A 172 -25.75 -11.13 -12.50
C TRP A 172 -27.25 -11.20 -12.70
N PRO A 173 -27.98 -12.12 -12.07
CA PRO A 173 -29.42 -12.24 -12.28
C PRO A 173 -30.16 -10.98 -11.77
N GLU A 174 -31.10 -10.47 -12.55
CA GLU A 174 -31.93 -9.28 -12.24
C GLU A 174 -32.80 -9.44 -10.98
N GLU A 175 -33.05 -10.66 -10.52
CA GLU A 175 -33.91 -10.97 -9.38
C GLU A 175 -33.46 -10.39 -8.03
N GLU A 176 -32.27 -9.79 -7.97
CA GLU A 176 -31.73 -9.16 -6.77
C GLU A 176 -31.99 -7.64 -6.67
N SER A 177 -32.81 -7.09 -7.56
CA SER A 177 -33.23 -5.69 -7.47
C SER A 177 -34.12 -5.50 -6.24
N GLY A 178 -33.60 -4.82 -5.21
CA GLY A 178 -34.32 -4.52 -3.96
C GLY A 178 -33.71 -5.11 -2.69
N ARG A 179 -32.75 -6.02 -2.78
CA ARG A 179 -32.01 -6.50 -1.60
C ARG A 179 -30.99 -5.47 -1.12
N VAL A 180 -30.79 -5.40 0.20
CA VAL A 180 -29.69 -4.63 0.79
C VAL A 180 -28.38 -5.21 0.28
N LYS A 181 -27.49 -4.34 -0.20
CA LYS A 181 -26.19 -4.74 -0.71
C LYS A 181 -25.13 -4.66 0.40
N ASP A 182 -24.08 -5.47 0.25
CA ASP A 182 -22.87 -5.35 1.05
C ASP A 182 -22.35 -3.91 0.99
N PHE A 183 -22.22 -3.27 2.13
CA PHE A 183 -21.89 -1.84 2.17
C PHE A 183 -20.42 -1.53 1.81
N LEU A 184 -19.53 -2.53 1.87
CA LEU A 184 -18.11 -2.40 1.50
C LEU A 184 -17.88 -2.64 0.01
N SER A 185 -18.50 -3.70 -0.56
CA SER A 185 -18.35 -4.04 -1.99
C SER A 185 -19.38 -3.31 -2.88
N GLY A 186 -20.57 -3.05 -2.36
CA GLY A 186 -21.71 -2.53 -3.11
C GLY A 186 -22.27 -3.50 -4.17
N ARG A 187 -21.81 -4.76 -4.20
CA ARG A 187 -22.09 -5.73 -5.27
C ARG A 187 -23.02 -6.84 -4.81
N GLU A 188 -22.57 -7.63 -3.86
CA GLU A 188 -23.27 -8.82 -3.37
C GLU A 188 -24.43 -8.44 -2.45
N ALA A 189 -25.40 -9.34 -2.29
CA ALA A 189 -26.47 -9.18 -1.30
C ALA A 189 -25.88 -9.31 0.13
N ALA A 190 -26.34 -8.45 1.03
CA ALA A 190 -25.99 -8.53 2.44
C ALA A 190 -26.72 -9.72 3.10
N LEU A 191 -26.03 -10.43 3.98
CA LEU A 191 -26.50 -11.66 4.62
C LEU A 191 -26.81 -11.50 6.10
N ASP A 192 -26.24 -10.49 6.77
CA ASP A 192 -26.37 -10.21 8.19
C ASP A 192 -27.44 -9.15 8.54
N VAL A 193 -28.25 -8.73 7.58
CA VAL A 193 -29.34 -7.76 7.75
C VAL A 193 -30.67 -8.45 7.51
N ALA A 194 -31.71 -8.18 8.35
CA ALA A 194 -33.06 -8.70 8.13
C ALA A 194 -33.67 -8.08 6.86
N ASP A 195 -34.48 -8.88 6.11
CA ASP A 195 -35.05 -8.47 4.82
C ASP A 195 -35.99 -7.27 4.93
N ASN A 196 -36.52 -6.99 6.13
CA ASN A 196 -37.47 -5.91 6.42
C ASN A 196 -36.89 -4.74 7.20
N ASP A 197 -35.62 -4.77 7.57
CA ASP A 197 -34.99 -3.62 8.25
C ASP A 197 -34.79 -2.50 7.23
N ALA A 198 -35.36 -1.34 7.54
CA ALA A 198 -35.06 -0.12 6.80
C ALA A 198 -33.53 0.06 6.75
N PRO A 199 -32.97 0.29 5.58
CA PRO A 199 -31.52 0.18 5.39
C PRO A 199 -30.79 1.21 6.26
N ASN A 200 -30.31 0.77 7.39
CA ASN A 200 -29.15 1.42 7.98
C ASN A 200 -28.01 1.10 6.98
N ARG A 201 -27.79 2.02 6.05
CA ARG A 201 -27.00 1.83 4.81
C ARG A 201 -25.54 1.38 5.02
N ASN A 202 -25.12 1.20 6.27
CA ASN A 202 -23.73 0.97 6.65
C ASN A 202 -23.49 -0.31 7.49
N CYS A 203 -24.33 -1.33 7.41
CA CYS A 203 -24.15 -2.51 8.28
C CYS A 203 -24.35 -3.87 7.62
N GLY A 204 -24.82 -3.94 6.39
CA GLY A 204 -25.01 -5.23 5.72
C GLY A 204 -23.74 -5.75 5.04
N ARG A 205 -23.35 -7.01 5.29
CA ARG A 205 -22.15 -7.64 4.69
C ARG A 205 -22.52 -8.89 3.89
N GLY A 206 -21.86 -9.05 2.74
CA GLY A 206 -21.83 -10.28 1.96
C GLY A 206 -20.88 -11.33 2.57
N ALA A 207 -20.87 -12.53 1.98
CA ALA A 207 -20.16 -13.69 2.51
C ALA A 207 -18.66 -13.42 2.78
N LEU A 208 -17.96 -12.83 1.82
CA LEU A 208 -16.50 -12.62 1.93
C LEU A 208 -16.14 -11.63 3.04
N ASN A 209 -16.91 -10.54 3.17
CA ASN A 209 -16.70 -9.56 4.22
C ASN A 209 -17.13 -10.06 5.60
N LEU A 210 -18.10 -11.00 5.67
CA LEU A 210 -18.42 -11.74 6.90
C LEU A 210 -17.29 -12.69 7.31
N ILE A 211 -16.74 -13.46 6.35
CA ILE A 211 -15.59 -14.34 6.61
C ILE A 211 -14.41 -13.53 7.15
N LYS A 212 -14.08 -12.43 6.47
CA LYS A 212 -12.98 -11.55 6.86
C LYS A 212 -13.16 -11.00 8.28
N LYS A 213 -14.34 -10.46 8.58
CA LYS A 213 -14.67 -9.92 9.90
C LYS A 213 -14.56 -10.98 10.99
N MET A 214 -15.19 -12.15 10.82
CA MET A 214 -15.23 -13.19 11.86
C MET A 214 -13.87 -13.85 12.10
N ARG A 215 -12.99 -13.88 11.10
CA ARG A 215 -11.62 -14.35 11.26
C ARG A 215 -10.76 -13.31 11.96
N GLY A 216 -10.91 -12.03 11.62
CA GLY A 216 -10.21 -10.93 12.28
C GLY A 216 -10.62 -10.71 13.74
N GLU A 217 -11.87 -11.04 14.12
CA GLU A 217 -12.34 -10.93 15.52
C GLU A 217 -11.71 -11.96 16.48
N SER A 218 -11.08 -13.01 15.98
CA SER A 218 -10.40 -14.01 16.82
C SER A 218 -9.10 -13.48 17.46
N ASP A 219 -8.48 -12.49 16.85
CA ASP A 219 -7.29 -11.80 17.37
C ASP A 219 -7.73 -10.49 18.05
N LYS A 220 -6.90 -9.94 18.94
CA LYS A 220 -7.19 -8.65 19.60
C LYS A 220 -7.44 -7.58 18.55
N VAL A 221 -8.70 -7.21 18.35
CA VAL A 221 -9.13 -6.30 17.26
C VAL A 221 -8.39 -4.97 17.37
N LYS A 222 -7.46 -4.74 16.44
CA LYS A 222 -6.87 -3.42 16.25
C LYS A 222 -7.80 -2.60 15.32
N SER A 223 -8.48 -1.63 15.92
CA SER A 223 -9.25 -0.62 15.18
C SER A 223 -8.35 0.60 14.87
N LYS A 224 -8.83 1.52 14.03
CA LYS A 224 -8.17 2.82 13.82
C LYS A 224 -7.95 3.60 15.12
N ASP A 225 -8.79 3.38 16.13
CA ASP A 225 -8.69 3.98 17.46
C ASP A 225 -7.59 3.32 18.32
N SER A 226 -7.00 2.19 17.86
CA SER A 226 -5.86 1.55 18.52
C SER A 226 -4.56 2.33 18.33
N LEU A 227 -4.47 3.13 17.24
CA LEU A 227 -3.38 4.08 17.06
C LEU A 227 -3.60 5.24 18.03
N LYS A 228 -2.84 5.24 19.14
CA LYS A 228 -3.01 6.21 20.23
C LYS A 228 -1.94 7.28 20.17
N SER A 229 -2.34 8.51 20.55
CA SER A 229 -1.37 9.56 20.87
C SER A 229 -0.57 9.17 22.13
N GLU A 230 0.52 9.86 22.41
CA GLU A 230 1.31 9.66 23.64
C GLU A 230 0.46 9.82 24.92
N GLU A 231 -0.68 10.52 24.82
CA GLU A 231 -1.66 10.69 25.90
C GLU A 231 -2.65 9.53 26.04
N GLY A 232 -2.51 8.47 25.21
CA GLY A 232 -3.43 7.33 25.22
C GLY A 232 -4.79 7.57 24.58
N LYS A 233 -5.02 8.74 23.97
CA LYS A 233 -6.24 9.06 23.18
C LYS A 233 -6.06 8.58 21.74
N ALA A 234 -7.16 8.18 21.09
CA ALA A 234 -7.14 7.81 19.67
C ALA A 234 -6.67 8.98 18.78
N GLU A 235 -5.77 8.70 17.83
CA GLU A 235 -5.30 9.69 16.88
C GLU A 235 -6.46 10.23 16.04
N LYS A 236 -6.51 11.56 15.88
CA LYS A 236 -7.56 12.22 15.07
C LYS A 236 -7.34 12.03 13.57
N TYR A 237 -6.11 11.83 13.16
CA TYR A 237 -5.69 11.62 11.77
C TYR A 237 -4.70 10.47 11.68
N ILE A 238 -4.91 9.64 10.68
CA ILE A 238 -4.06 8.50 10.36
C ILE A 238 -3.53 8.65 8.93
N ALA A 239 -2.47 7.95 8.62
CA ALA A 239 -1.91 7.86 7.28
C ALA A 239 -1.89 6.40 6.82
N VAL A 240 -2.28 6.19 5.57
CA VAL A 240 -2.06 4.94 4.84
C VAL A 240 -0.86 5.15 3.93
N ILE A 241 0.09 4.24 3.99
CA ILE A 241 1.29 4.20 3.16
C ILE A 241 1.17 3.02 2.22
N ALA A 242 1.23 3.26 0.91
CA ALA A 242 1.34 2.26 -0.14
C ALA A 242 2.70 2.41 -0.82
N LEU A 243 3.48 1.35 -0.88
CA LEU A 243 4.79 1.31 -1.54
C LEU A 243 4.79 0.18 -2.57
N ASP A 244 5.35 0.43 -3.75
CA ASP A 244 5.53 -0.60 -4.77
C ASP A 244 6.85 -0.39 -5.53
N GLY A 245 7.53 -1.50 -5.85
CA GLY A 245 8.82 -1.51 -6.49
C GLY A 245 8.80 -0.92 -7.90
N ASP A 246 9.85 -0.17 -8.23
CA ASP A 246 9.99 0.48 -9.52
C ASP A 246 10.64 -0.46 -10.54
N HIS A 247 10.13 -0.45 -11.78
CA HIS A 247 10.70 -1.18 -12.93
C HIS A 247 10.84 -2.70 -12.74
N MET A 248 10.06 -3.31 -11.84
CA MET A 248 10.15 -4.73 -11.51
C MET A 248 10.01 -5.64 -12.73
N GLY A 249 9.05 -5.37 -13.63
CA GLY A 249 8.87 -6.13 -14.86
C GLY A 249 10.10 -6.10 -15.79
N GLY A 250 10.77 -4.96 -15.87
CA GLY A 250 12.02 -4.81 -16.63
C GLY A 250 13.16 -5.61 -16.01
N THR A 251 13.32 -5.56 -14.70
CA THR A 251 14.32 -6.31 -13.94
C THR A 251 14.14 -7.80 -14.13
N LEU A 252 12.93 -8.31 -13.91
CA LEU A 252 12.60 -9.73 -14.05
C LEU A 252 12.82 -10.24 -15.48
N SER A 253 12.56 -9.39 -16.48
CA SER A 253 12.81 -9.69 -17.90
C SER A 253 14.29 -9.66 -18.28
N GLY A 254 15.15 -9.15 -17.42
CA GLY A 254 16.61 -9.07 -17.65
C GLY A 254 17.39 -10.29 -17.21
N PHE A 255 16.83 -11.14 -16.34
CA PHE A 255 17.52 -12.32 -15.82
C PHE A 255 17.72 -13.39 -16.89
N LYS A 256 18.92 -13.97 -16.90
CA LYS A 256 19.29 -15.01 -17.86
C LYS A 256 19.04 -16.42 -17.33
N THR A 257 19.15 -16.60 -16.05
CA THR A 257 19.05 -17.93 -15.41
C THR A 257 17.94 -18.01 -14.37
N GLN A 258 17.43 -19.22 -14.12
CA GLN A 258 16.50 -19.48 -13.04
C GLN A 258 17.07 -19.09 -11.67
N ASP A 259 18.37 -19.31 -11.46
CA ASP A 259 19.05 -19.03 -10.20
C ASP A 259 19.11 -17.51 -9.91
N GLU A 260 19.38 -16.68 -10.92
CA GLU A 260 19.31 -15.22 -10.78
C GLU A 260 17.92 -14.74 -10.36
N HIS A 261 16.88 -15.25 -11.03
CA HIS A 261 15.50 -14.89 -10.72
C HIS A 261 15.12 -15.33 -9.30
N ARG A 262 15.51 -16.55 -8.91
CA ARG A 262 15.24 -17.09 -7.57
C ARG A 262 15.99 -16.30 -6.48
N LYS A 263 17.26 -15.98 -6.67
CA LYS A 263 18.01 -15.12 -5.74
C LYS A 263 17.39 -13.74 -5.58
N PHE A 264 16.89 -13.18 -6.67
CA PHE A 264 16.16 -11.91 -6.60
C PHE A 264 14.86 -12.06 -5.81
N SER A 265 14.10 -13.11 -6.05
CA SER A 265 12.90 -13.43 -5.27
C SER A 265 13.20 -13.59 -3.77
N GLN A 266 14.33 -14.22 -3.41
CA GLN A 266 14.76 -14.33 -2.00
C GLN A 266 15.01 -12.97 -1.36
N LYS A 267 15.59 -12.02 -2.10
CA LYS A 267 15.77 -10.64 -1.60
C LYS A 267 14.45 -9.93 -1.36
N LEU A 268 13.48 -10.12 -2.25
CA LEU A 268 12.14 -9.56 -2.07
C LEU A 268 11.43 -10.15 -0.83
N MET A 269 11.56 -11.46 -0.62
CA MET A 269 11.02 -12.11 0.57
C MET A 269 11.73 -11.66 1.85
N ALA A 270 13.05 -11.47 1.81
CA ALA A 270 13.82 -10.92 2.93
C ALA A 270 13.39 -9.49 3.27
N PHE A 271 13.23 -8.64 2.26
CA PHE A 271 12.69 -7.29 2.46
C PHE A 271 11.31 -7.30 3.13
N ALA A 272 10.37 -8.13 2.64
CA ALA A 272 9.05 -8.27 3.23
C ALA A 272 9.12 -8.69 4.71
N SER A 273 9.89 -9.74 5.02
CA SER A 273 10.11 -10.22 6.39
C SER A 273 10.74 -9.17 7.30
N ASP A 274 11.67 -8.38 6.77
CA ASP A 274 12.31 -7.31 7.55
C ASP A 274 11.36 -6.14 7.82
N VAL A 275 10.46 -5.82 6.88
CA VAL A 275 9.40 -4.83 7.11
C VAL A 275 8.42 -5.34 8.19
N GLU A 276 8.05 -6.62 8.18
CA GLU A 276 7.24 -7.22 9.25
C GLU A 276 7.90 -7.06 10.62
N LYS A 277 9.18 -7.42 10.75
CA LYS A 277 9.95 -7.24 11.98
C LYS A 277 10.01 -5.78 12.43
N MET A 278 10.16 -4.84 11.49
CA MET A 278 10.15 -3.40 11.83
C MET A 278 8.85 -3.03 12.55
N PHE A 279 7.69 -3.48 12.06
CA PHE A 279 6.41 -3.18 12.69
C PHE A 279 6.13 -3.98 13.98
N ASP A 280 6.69 -5.16 14.12
CA ASP A 280 6.51 -6.01 15.30
C ASP A 280 7.42 -5.59 16.47
N GLU A 281 8.65 -5.16 16.19
CA GLU A 281 9.66 -4.81 17.18
C GLU A 281 9.77 -3.30 17.43
N GLY A 282 9.27 -2.48 16.50
CA GLY A 282 9.50 -1.06 16.41
C GLY A 282 10.85 -0.72 15.76
N PHE A 283 10.99 0.51 15.31
CA PHE A 283 12.18 0.96 14.58
C PHE A 283 12.43 2.45 14.72
N ASN A 284 13.69 2.84 14.50
CA ASN A 284 14.09 4.23 14.53
C ASN A 284 13.85 4.90 13.17
N VAL A 285 13.26 6.07 13.18
CA VAL A 285 13.15 6.98 12.05
C VAL A 285 13.81 8.31 12.38
N SER A 286 14.21 9.08 11.38
CA SER A 286 14.83 10.39 11.59
C SER A 286 13.85 11.47 11.18
N VAL A 287 13.41 12.26 12.15
CA VAL A 287 12.63 13.49 11.94
C VAL A 287 13.61 14.66 11.99
N GLY A 288 14.02 15.16 10.82
CA GLY A 288 15.06 16.18 10.75
C GLY A 288 16.39 15.69 11.37
N LYS A 289 16.84 16.36 12.44
CA LYS A 289 18.05 16.01 13.20
C LYS A 289 17.78 15.09 14.40
N THR A 290 16.52 14.83 14.71
CA THR A 290 16.11 14.07 15.89
C THR A 290 15.75 12.64 15.46
N ALA A 291 16.27 11.63 16.17
CA ALA A 291 15.82 10.26 16.02
C ALA A 291 14.53 10.06 16.84
N HIS A 292 13.54 9.43 16.24
CA HIS A 292 12.29 9.04 16.86
C HIS A 292 12.10 7.53 16.75
N PHE A 293 11.65 6.88 17.82
CA PHE A 293 11.36 5.45 17.80
C PHE A 293 9.87 5.22 17.58
N VAL A 294 9.54 4.64 16.43
CA VAL A 294 8.18 4.17 16.11
C VAL A 294 7.95 2.87 16.84
N LYS A 295 7.05 2.88 17.82
CA LYS A 295 6.71 1.69 18.63
C LYS A 295 5.80 0.75 17.82
N PRO A 296 5.74 -0.54 18.19
CA PRO A 296 4.84 -1.51 17.55
C PRO A 296 3.37 -1.09 17.51
N ASP A 297 2.91 -0.34 18.52
CA ASP A 297 1.53 0.15 18.58
C ASP A 297 1.31 1.49 17.84
N ASP A 298 2.36 2.13 17.35
CA ASP A 298 2.29 3.38 16.59
C ASP A 298 2.03 3.15 15.09
N GLY A 299 2.11 1.90 14.64
CA GLY A 299 1.87 1.49 13.27
C GLY A 299 1.17 0.14 13.17
N PHE A 300 0.60 -0.13 12.00
CA PHE A 300 -0.07 -1.37 11.67
C PHE A 300 0.31 -1.78 10.26
N LEU A 301 1.06 -2.87 10.13
CA LEU A 301 1.35 -3.46 8.84
C LEU A 301 0.13 -4.28 8.38
N VAL A 302 -0.39 -3.92 7.22
CA VAL A 302 -1.47 -4.68 6.57
C VAL A 302 -0.86 -5.88 5.85
N TYR A 303 0.12 -5.62 5.01
CA TYR A 303 0.95 -6.64 4.37
C TYR A 303 2.30 -6.07 3.90
N ALA A 304 3.26 -6.96 3.79
CA ALA A 304 4.47 -6.81 3.01
C ALA A 304 4.60 -8.07 2.15
N GLY A 305 4.59 -7.94 0.83
CA GLY A 305 4.57 -9.07 -0.08
C GLY A 305 5.41 -8.84 -1.32
N GLY A 306 6.64 -9.35 -1.34
CA GLY A 306 7.56 -9.11 -2.44
C GLY A 306 8.02 -7.65 -2.48
N ASP A 307 7.58 -6.90 -3.47
CA ASP A 307 7.91 -5.49 -3.69
C ASP A 307 6.81 -4.50 -3.25
N ASP A 308 5.70 -5.01 -2.74
CA ASP A 308 4.50 -4.23 -2.39
C ASP A 308 4.29 -4.21 -0.87
N VAL A 309 4.05 -3.03 -0.30
CA VAL A 309 3.81 -2.83 1.14
C VAL A 309 2.60 -1.93 1.34
N LEU A 310 1.71 -2.32 2.24
CA LEU A 310 0.61 -1.49 2.72
C LEU A 310 0.67 -1.40 4.25
N ALA A 311 0.75 -0.19 4.78
CA ALA A 311 0.80 0.06 6.21
C ALA A 311 -0.08 1.24 6.62
N VAL A 312 -0.54 1.24 7.87
CA VAL A 312 -1.30 2.34 8.48
C VAL A 312 -0.55 2.83 9.70
N VAL A 313 -0.27 4.13 9.76
CA VAL A 313 0.53 4.74 10.82
C VAL A 313 -0.10 6.05 11.30
N LYS A 314 0.45 6.64 12.36
CA LYS A 314 0.09 8.01 12.75
C LYS A 314 0.43 8.97 11.62
N ALA A 315 -0.42 9.97 11.41
CA ALA A 315 -0.18 10.98 10.37
C ALA A 315 1.14 11.74 10.58
N THR A 316 1.58 11.87 11.84
CA THR A 316 2.84 12.55 12.21
C THR A 316 4.09 11.79 11.84
N ASP A 317 4.01 10.48 11.67
CA ASP A 317 5.16 9.59 11.42
C ASP A 317 5.21 9.12 9.96
N ALA A 318 4.22 9.51 9.16
CA ALA A 318 3.96 8.94 7.84
C ALA A 318 5.15 9.06 6.86
N PHE A 319 5.80 10.23 6.83
CA PHE A 319 6.89 10.50 5.89
C PHE A 319 8.16 9.78 6.29
N GLU A 320 8.46 9.78 7.57
CA GLU A 320 9.64 9.17 8.14
C GLU A 320 9.58 7.63 8.01
N VAL A 321 8.40 7.06 8.28
CA VAL A 321 8.14 5.63 8.06
C VAL A 321 8.24 5.28 6.58
N ALA A 322 7.61 6.06 5.70
CA ALA A 322 7.67 5.86 4.26
C ALA A 322 9.12 5.92 3.74
N GLN A 323 9.91 6.88 4.22
CA GLN A 323 11.33 6.98 3.86
C GLN A 323 12.14 5.80 4.37
N ALA A 324 11.88 5.35 5.61
CA ALA A 324 12.57 4.20 6.20
C ALA A 324 12.33 2.91 5.40
N ILE A 325 11.05 2.64 5.02
CA ILE A 325 10.70 1.47 4.22
C ILE A 325 11.29 1.57 2.80
N SER A 326 11.21 2.74 2.14
CA SER A 326 11.79 2.96 0.81
C SER A 326 13.33 2.78 0.82
N LYS A 327 14.01 3.25 1.88
CA LYS A 327 15.43 3.03 2.07
C LYS A 327 15.74 1.55 2.28
N LYS A 328 14.97 0.88 3.13
CA LYS A 328 15.12 -0.56 3.38
C LYS A 328 15.00 -1.36 2.08
N PHE A 329 14.03 -1.02 1.21
CA PHE A 329 13.90 -1.63 -0.11
C PHE A 329 15.19 -1.49 -0.94
N LYS A 330 15.77 -0.29 -1.02
CA LYS A 330 17.01 -0.05 -1.75
C LYS A 330 18.20 -0.86 -1.20
N ASP A 331 18.30 -0.91 0.12
CA ASP A 331 19.40 -1.57 0.82
C ASP A 331 19.34 -3.10 0.65
N GLU A 332 18.16 -3.71 0.70
CA GLU A 332 17.98 -5.17 0.63
C GLU A 332 17.89 -5.71 -0.80
N VAL A 333 17.08 -5.06 -1.64
CA VAL A 333 16.79 -5.59 -2.98
C VAL A 333 17.95 -5.35 -3.95
N GLY A 334 18.69 -4.26 -3.76
CA GLY A 334 19.99 -4.05 -4.42
C GLY A 334 20.13 -2.74 -5.16
N THR A 335 21.39 -2.46 -5.53
CA THR A 335 21.79 -1.20 -6.18
C THR A 335 21.09 -0.98 -7.51
N GLY A 336 20.44 0.17 -7.63
CA GLY A 336 19.76 0.59 -8.86
C GLY A 336 18.26 0.30 -8.88
N LEU A 337 17.72 -0.45 -7.90
CA LEU A 337 16.28 -0.62 -7.72
C LEU A 337 15.75 0.34 -6.68
N THR A 338 14.59 0.88 -6.96
CA THR A 338 13.90 1.86 -6.12
C THR A 338 12.45 1.45 -5.91
N ALA A 339 11.78 2.11 -4.98
CA ALA A 339 10.35 1.98 -4.79
C ALA A 339 9.71 3.36 -4.72
N SER A 340 8.51 3.44 -5.26
CA SER A 340 7.66 4.64 -5.19
C SER A 340 6.64 4.50 -4.09
N VAL A 341 6.31 5.61 -3.44
CA VAL A 341 5.46 5.64 -2.26
C VAL A 341 4.29 6.60 -2.44
N GLY A 342 3.10 6.12 -2.10
CA GLY A 342 1.91 6.94 -1.93
C GLY A 342 1.53 7.06 -0.46
N ILE A 343 1.20 8.26 -0.02
CA ILE A 343 0.75 8.54 1.34
C ILE A 343 -0.63 9.20 1.26
N ALA A 344 -1.63 8.61 1.91
CA ALA A 344 -2.93 9.23 2.10
C ALA A 344 -3.17 9.52 3.58
N ILE A 345 -3.35 10.79 3.93
CA ILE A 345 -3.61 11.25 5.28
C ILE A 345 -5.07 11.66 5.39
N GLY A 346 -5.79 11.11 6.36
CA GLY A 346 -7.19 11.45 6.57
C GLY A 346 -7.64 11.27 8.01
N SER A 347 -8.86 11.72 8.28
CA SER A 347 -9.46 11.53 9.61
C SER A 347 -9.59 10.04 9.93
N ASN A 348 -9.35 9.65 11.18
CA ASN A 348 -9.63 8.29 11.64
C ASN A 348 -11.12 7.89 11.54
N LYS A 349 -12.02 8.86 11.32
CA LYS A 349 -13.45 8.63 11.06
C LYS A 349 -13.78 8.46 9.58
N ALA A 350 -12.83 8.74 8.68
CA ALA A 350 -13.04 8.50 7.24
C ALA A 350 -13.14 7.00 6.94
N PRO A 351 -13.88 6.60 5.89
CA PRO A 351 -13.88 5.23 5.43
C PRO A 351 -12.45 4.75 5.12
N LEU A 352 -12.07 3.61 5.69
CA LEU A 352 -10.70 3.11 5.56
C LEU A 352 -10.37 2.77 4.11
N GLN A 353 -11.33 2.23 3.38
CA GLN A 353 -11.19 1.92 1.95
C GLN A 353 -10.87 3.15 1.08
N ASP A 354 -11.39 4.33 1.44
CA ASP A 354 -11.10 5.55 0.68
C ASP A 354 -9.65 5.99 0.89
N LEU A 355 -9.14 5.86 2.12
CA LEU A 355 -7.73 6.14 2.43
C LEU A 355 -6.79 5.16 1.73
N VAL A 356 -7.12 3.87 1.70
CA VAL A 356 -6.32 2.85 1.02
C VAL A 356 -6.28 3.13 -0.50
N ARG A 357 -7.44 3.39 -1.12
CA ARG A 357 -7.51 3.72 -2.55
C ARG A 357 -6.75 4.99 -2.89
N GLU A 358 -6.84 6.02 -2.05
CA GLU A 358 -6.11 7.27 -2.29
C GLU A 358 -4.59 7.08 -2.10
N ALA A 359 -4.14 6.25 -1.14
CA ALA A 359 -2.72 5.91 -1.00
C ALA A 359 -2.17 5.18 -2.23
N GLN A 360 -2.91 4.20 -2.76
CA GLN A 360 -2.57 3.51 -4.00
C GLN A 360 -2.59 4.46 -5.21
N SER A 361 -3.59 5.36 -5.30
CA SER A 361 -3.62 6.39 -6.34
C SER A 361 -2.43 7.33 -6.24
N ALA A 362 -2.03 7.71 -5.03
CA ALA A 362 -0.84 8.52 -4.78
C ALA A 362 0.44 7.78 -5.19
N GLU A 363 0.57 6.47 -4.89
CA GLU A 363 1.70 5.65 -5.34
C GLU A 363 1.81 5.64 -6.88
N HIS A 364 0.69 5.46 -7.57
CA HIS A 364 0.66 5.56 -9.03
C HIS A 364 1.08 6.95 -9.54
N ARG A 365 0.71 8.05 -8.84
CA ARG A 365 1.20 9.39 -9.17
C ARG A 365 2.71 9.50 -8.96
N ALA A 366 3.25 8.93 -7.86
CA ALA A 366 4.69 8.91 -7.63
C ALA A 366 5.46 8.29 -8.80
N LYS A 367 4.94 7.23 -9.39
CA LYS A 367 5.52 6.58 -10.58
C LYS A 367 5.36 7.37 -11.87
N ARG A 368 4.15 7.88 -12.12
CA ARG A 368 3.79 8.50 -13.41
C ARG A 368 4.24 9.95 -13.48
N ASP A 369 3.94 10.74 -12.45
CA ASP A 369 4.05 12.19 -12.48
C ASP A 369 5.41 12.66 -11.92
N TYR A 370 6.00 11.92 -10.98
CA TYR A 370 7.28 12.27 -10.35
C TYR A 370 8.44 11.38 -10.78
N GLY A 371 8.22 10.48 -11.74
CA GLY A 371 9.28 9.74 -12.44
C GLY A 371 9.95 8.65 -11.60
N ARG A 372 9.21 7.99 -10.69
CA ARG A 372 9.66 6.91 -9.78
C ARG A 372 10.74 7.36 -8.78
N ASP A 373 11.18 6.47 -7.88
CA ASP A 373 12.04 6.85 -6.74
C ASP A 373 11.52 8.12 -6.06
N ALA A 374 10.22 8.13 -5.80
CA ALA A 374 9.47 9.32 -5.47
C ALA A 374 8.40 9.02 -4.41
N LEU A 375 7.91 10.08 -3.82
CA LEU A 375 6.71 10.04 -3.01
C LEU A 375 5.63 10.95 -3.59
N ALA A 376 4.36 10.59 -3.40
CA ALA A 376 3.23 11.46 -3.61
C ALA A 376 2.28 11.41 -2.41
N VAL A 377 1.72 12.54 -2.06
CA VAL A 377 0.94 12.72 -0.85
C VAL A 377 -0.44 13.26 -1.18
N SER A 378 -1.43 12.77 -0.45
CA SER A 378 -2.80 13.30 -0.44
C SER A 378 -3.26 13.50 0.99
N VAL A 379 -3.72 14.69 1.33
CA VAL A 379 -4.36 14.99 2.62
C VAL A 379 -5.84 15.25 2.40
N LEU A 380 -6.67 14.33 2.89
CA LEU A 380 -8.12 14.38 2.79
C LEU A 380 -8.67 15.13 4.01
N LYS A 381 -9.00 16.41 3.82
CA LYS A 381 -9.58 17.23 4.89
C LYS A 381 -11.07 16.87 5.10
N ARG A 382 -11.55 17.05 6.34
CA ARG A 382 -12.98 16.88 6.66
C ARG A 382 -13.90 17.85 5.92
N SER A 383 -13.36 18.96 5.41
CA SER A 383 -14.08 19.92 4.57
C SER A 383 -14.42 19.39 3.17
N GLY A 384 -13.86 18.25 2.77
CA GLY A 384 -13.97 17.72 1.41
C GLY A 384 -12.81 18.17 0.48
N GLU A 385 -12.00 19.11 0.91
CA GLU A 385 -10.79 19.53 0.18
C GLU A 385 -9.72 18.44 0.27
N THR A 386 -9.04 18.16 -0.84
CA THR A 386 -7.87 17.30 -0.89
C THR A 386 -6.65 18.10 -1.29
N LEU A 387 -5.65 18.15 -0.43
CA LEU A 387 -4.34 18.71 -0.74
C LEU A 387 -3.46 17.62 -1.35
N ARG A 388 -2.69 17.98 -2.37
CA ARG A 388 -1.78 17.05 -3.05
C ARG A 388 -0.44 17.70 -3.30
N TRP A 389 0.60 16.91 -3.25
CA TRP A 389 1.93 17.23 -3.75
C TRP A 389 2.75 15.96 -3.89
N GLY A 390 3.89 16.05 -4.56
CA GLY A 390 4.83 14.95 -4.63
C GLY A 390 6.20 15.40 -5.10
N CYS A 391 7.19 14.54 -4.90
CA CYS A 391 8.57 14.83 -5.28
C CYS A 391 9.43 13.57 -5.24
N LYS A 392 10.65 13.68 -5.77
CA LYS A 392 11.70 12.68 -5.55
C LYS A 392 12.29 12.80 -4.15
N TRP A 393 12.76 11.69 -3.60
CA TRP A 393 13.41 11.65 -2.29
C TRP A 393 14.67 12.54 -2.18
N ASN A 394 15.36 12.82 -3.28
CA ASN A 394 16.57 13.64 -3.34
C ASN A 394 16.32 15.05 -3.92
N SER A 395 15.08 15.51 -3.97
CA SER A 395 14.69 16.80 -4.54
C SER A 395 14.83 17.96 -3.56
N ALA A 396 14.82 19.19 -4.08
CA ALA A 396 14.74 20.40 -3.26
C ALA A 396 13.40 20.48 -2.51
N ALA A 397 12.30 20.01 -3.12
CA ALA A 397 11.00 19.92 -2.46
C ALA A 397 11.06 19.09 -1.17
N PHE A 398 11.70 17.90 -1.23
CA PHE A 398 11.85 17.06 -0.04
C PHE A 398 12.80 17.69 1.00
N ALA A 399 13.86 18.37 0.55
CA ALA A 399 14.74 19.12 1.44
C ALA A 399 13.97 20.25 2.17
N ILE A 400 13.10 21.00 1.46
CA ILE A 400 12.22 22.01 2.05
C ILE A 400 11.30 21.36 3.09
N TYR A 401 10.62 20.25 2.75
CA TYR A 401 9.75 19.54 3.69
C TYR A 401 10.50 19.22 4.99
N ARG A 402 11.68 18.59 4.90
CA ARG A 402 12.49 18.25 6.09
C ARG A 402 12.86 19.47 6.92
N CYS A 403 13.24 20.56 6.27
CA CYS A 403 13.54 21.83 6.94
C CYS A 403 12.34 22.39 7.70
N LEU A 404 11.13 22.31 7.10
CA LEU A 404 9.89 22.79 7.72
C LEU A 404 9.50 21.97 8.95
N VAL A 405 9.67 20.65 8.87
CA VAL A 405 9.39 19.74 9.99
C VAL A 405 10.27 20.02 11.20
N GLU A 406 11.54 20.40 11.00
CA GLU A 406 12.48 20.76 12.08
C GLU A 406 12.07 22.03 12.84
N GLN A 407 11.17 22.86 12.29
CA GLN A 407 10.81 24.17 12.83
C GLN A 407 9.42 24.19 13.48
N GLU A 408 9.12 23.26 14.34
CA GLU A 408 7.86 23.00 15.04
C GLU A 408 6.87 24.18 15.13
N GLY A 409 5.71 24.05 14.49
CA GLY A 409 4.56 24.95 14.66
C GLY A 409 4.72 26.37 14.09
N ALA A 410 5.87 26.72 13.51
CA ALA A 410 6.14 28.07 13.00
C ALA A 410 5.40 28.39 11.69
N PHE A 411 5.07 27.38 10.90
CA PHE A 411 4.71 27.53 9.50
C PHE A 411 3.23 27.49 9.15
N SER A 412 2.35 27.04 10.02
CA SER A 412 0.94 26.89 9.64
C SER A 412 0.29 28.20 9.19
N ARG A 413 0.61 29.34 9.85
CA ARG A 413 0.12 30.65 9.42
C ARG A 413 0.75 31.13 8.12
N PHE A 414 2.04 30.87 7.92
CA PHE A 414 2.76 31.20 6.71
C PHE A 414 2.14 30.52 5.48
N ALA A 415 1.91 29.21 5.53
CA ALA A 415 1.34 28.46 4.43
C ALA A 415 -0.02 28.99 3.98
N TYR A 416 -0.90 29.36 4.92
CA TYR A 416 -2.20 29.96 4.60
C TYR A 416 -2.11 31.41 4.10
N LYS A 417 -1.16 32.20 4.58
CA LYS A 417 -0.89 33.55 4.01
C LYS A 417 -0.38 33.40 2.57
N LEU A 418 0.58 32.52 2.34
CA LEU A 418 1.10 32.21 1.01
C LEU A 418 -0.01 31.78 0.06
N ALA A 419 -0.91 30.90 0.53
CA ALA A 419 -2.08 30.47 -0.26
C ALA A 419 -2.92 31.67 -0.70
N GLY A 420 -3.22 32.60 0.22
CA GLY A 420 -3.97 33.82 -0.12
C GLY A 420 -3.26 34.73 -1.13
N PHE A 421 -1.92 34.80 -1.08
CA PHE A 421 -1.16 35.60 -2.05
C PHE A 421 -1.08 34.92 -3.42
N LEU A 422 -1.04 33.58 -3.46
CA LEU A 422 -0.95 32.84 -4.71
C LEU A 422 -2.31 32.51 -5.34
N GLU A 423 -3.43 32.64 -4.61
CA GLU A 423 -4.78 32.40 -5.12
C GLU A 423 -5.08 33.11 -6.46
N PRO A 424 -4.72 34.42 -6.66
CA PRO A 424 -5.01 35.10 -7.91
C PRO A 424 -4.30 34.55 -9.14
N TYR A 425 -3.26 33.75 -8.95
CA TYR A 425 -2.43 33.24 -10.05
C TYR A 425 -2.87 31.89 -10.57
N ASP A 426 -3.83 31.22 -9.92
CA ASP A 426 -4.38 29.92 -10.32
C ASP A 426 -3.32 28.91 -10.81
N LEU A 427 -2.44 28.50 -9.90
CA LEU A 427 -1.29 27.65 -10.22
C LEU A 427 -1.71 26.32 -10.89
N GLY A 428 -2.91 25.81 -10.59
CA GLY A 428 -3.43 24.58 -11.18
C GLY A 428 -3.74 24.67 -12.67
N SER A 429 -3.93 25.90 -13.19
CA SER A 429 -4.15 26.16 -14.62
C SER A 429 -2.88 26.56 -15.39
N CYS A 430 -1.72 26.64 -14.70
CA CYS A 430 -0.46 26.99 -15.33
C CYS A 430 0.14 25.82 -16.10
N ASP A 431 0.42 25.99 -17.39
CA ASP A 431 1.30 25.11 -18.14
C ASP A 431 2.79 25.43 -17.87
N GLU A 432 3.70 24.61 -18.37
CA GLU A 432 5.14 24.77 -18.19
C GLU A 432 5.66 26.14 -18.66
N LYS A 433 5.12 26.68 -19.76
CA LYS A 433 5.50 28.00 -20.29
C LYS A 433 5.00 29.15 -19.41
N ALA A 434 3.79 29.03 -18.88
CA ALA A 434 3.24 29.97 -17.91
C ALA A 434 4.05 29.94 -16.61
N TRP A 435 4.40 28.73 -16.14
CA TRP A 435 5.23 28.56 -14.95
C TRP A 435 6.60 29.21 -15.05
N GLU A 436 7.29 29.10 -16.19
CA GLU A 436 8.59 29.77 -16.40
C GLU A 436 8.54 31.28 -16.17
N LYS A 437 7.41 31.91 -16.52
CA LYS A 437 7.18 33.36 -16.28
C LYS A 437 6.72 33.63 -14.84
N MET A 438 5.95 32.73 -14.27
CA MET A 438 5.32 32.90 -12.95
C MET A 438 6.27 32.54 -11.80
N SER A 439 7.25 31.70 -12.00
CA SER A 439 8.13 31.21 -10.93
C SER A 439 8.85 32.32 -10.17
N GLY A 440 9.23 33.39 -10.86
CA GLY A 440 9.80 34.60 -10.23
C GLY A 440 8.81 35.36 -9.34
N VAL A 441 7.54 35.43 -9.75
CA VAL A 441 6.47 36.03 -8.97
C VAL A 441 6.16 35.16 -7.74
N VAL A 442 6.06 33.85 -7.93
CA VAL A 442 5.85 32.90 -6.84
C VAL A 442 6.95 32.99 -5.79
N LEU A 443 8.22 33.13 -6.20
CA LEU A 443 9.32 33.39 -5.28
C LEU A 443 9.17 34.67 -4.51
N ALA A 444 8.83 35.76 -5.19
CA ALA A 444 8.63 37.08 -4.56
C ALA A 444 7.48 37.08 -3.54
N GLU A 445 6.35 36.44 -3.88
CA GLU A 445 5.22 36.28 -2.96
C GLU A 445 5.55 35.39 -1.77
N THR A 446 6.38 34.38 -1.98
CA THR A 446 6.86 33.52 -0.88
C THR A 446 7.74 34.36 0.10
N GLN A 447 8.66 35.13 -0.41
CA GLN A 447 9.49 36.07 0.40
C GLN A 447 8.64 37.09 1.12
N HIS A 448 7.64 37.66 0.44
CA HIS A 448 6.70 38.62 1.04
C HIS A 448 5.91 37.94 2.18
N ALA A 449 5.40 36.74 1.98
CA ALA A 449 4.70 35.98 3.01
C ALA A 449 5.60 35.71 4.24
N LEU A 450 6.87 35.34 4.01
CA LEU A 450 7.87 35.14 5.06
C LEU A 450 8.11 36.45 5.85
N GLY A 451 8.24 37.58 5.15
CA GLY A 451 8.44 38.91 5.78
C GLY A 451 7.26 39.38 6.65
N GLN A 452 6.07 38.82 6.41
CA GLN A 452 4.86 39.15 7.17
C GLN A 452 4.56 38.22 8.36
N MET A 453 5.50 37.38 8.75
CA MET A 453 5.36 36.55 9.96
C MET A 453 5.53 37.43 11.23
N ASP A 454 4.65 37.23 12.21
CA ASP A 454 4.58 38.10 13.42
C ASP A 454 5.76 37.88 14.39
N ASP A 455 6.43 36.73 14.34
CA ASP A 455 7.50 36.31 15.25
C ASP A 455 8.86 36.48 14.57
N LYS A 456 9.57 37.57 14.89
CA LYS A 456 10.88 37.88 14.29
C LYS A 456 11.94 36.80 14.50
N ASP A 457 11.94 36.14 15.65
CA ASP A 457 12.91 35.05 15.94
C ASP A 457 12.61 33.81 15.10
N LYS A 458 11.34 33.53 14.89
CA LYS A 458 10.91 32.47 13.98
C LYS A 458 11.20 32.81 12.53
N VAL A 459 10.97 34.06 12.11
CA VAL A 459 11.30 34.56 10.76
C VAL A 459 12.76 34.34 10.43
N VAL A 460 13.67 34.70 11.33
CA VAL A 460 15.12 34.54 11.12
C VAL A 460 15.51 33.06 10.98
N LYS A 461 14.96 32.19 11.84
CA LYS A 461 15.19 30.74 11.75
C LYS A 461 14.69 30.17 10.42
N VAL A 462 13.51 30.59 10.00
CA VAL A 462 12.85 30.12 8.78
C VAL A 462 13.57 30.62 7.54
N GLN A 463 13.95 31.91 7.48
CA GLN A 463 14.72 32.47 6.37
C GLN A 463 16.11 31.84 6.26
N GLY A 464 16.72 31.45 7.39
CA GLY A 464 17.98 30.71 7.40
C GLY A 464 17.87 29.31 6.80
N VAL A 465 16.66 28.76 6.71
CA VAL A 465 16.36 27.40 6.22
C VAL A 465 15.72 27.44 4.83
N LEU A 466 14.71 28.28 4.62
CA LEU A 466 14.09 28.52 3.31
C LEU A 466 14.86 29.62 2.57
N THR A 467 16.09 29.29 2.17
CA THR A 467 16.92 30.22 1.42
C THR A 467 16.40 30.41 0.00
N ASP A 468 16.66 31.58 -0.59
CA ASP A 468 16.33 31.86 -1.99
C ASP A 468 16.93 30.83 -2.95
N GLU A 469 18.11 30.30 -2.60
CA GLU A 469 18.75 29.25 -3.38
C GLU A 469 17.95 27.95 -3.36
N LEU A 470 17.46 27.53 -2.18
CA LEU A 470 16.68 26.29 -2.04
C LEU A 470 15.29 26.40 -2.69
N LEU A 471 14.60 27.52 -2.46
CA LEU A 471 13.33 27.83 -3.11
C LEU A 471 13.49 27.95 -4.63
N GLY A 472 14.55 28.63 -5.09
CA GLY A 472 14.86 28.75 -6.52
C GLY A 472 15.23 27.42 -7.19
N LYS A 473 15.82 26.48 -6.46
CA LYS A 473 16.03 25.10 -6.95
C LYS A 473 14.70 24.38 -7.11
N TYR A 474 13.82 24.45 -6.10
CA TYR A 474 12.51 23.80 -6.17
C TYR A 474 11.67 24.32 -7.34
N LEU A 475 11.58 25.65 -7.53
CA LEU A 475 10.84 26.26 -8.63
C LEU A 475 11.33 25.85 -10.03
N LYS A 476 12.56 25.34 -10.14
CA LYS A 476 13.16 24.87 -11.40
C LYS A 476 13.05 23.37 -11.59
N GLU A 477 12.56 22.62 -10.60
CA GLU A 477 12.39 21.17 -10.73
C GLU A 477 11.33 20.82 -11.77
N GLY A 478 11.55 19.71 -12.50
CA GLY A 478 10.61 19.22 -13.52
C GLY A 478 9.25 18.87 -12.93
N SER A 479 9.20 18.37 -11.69
CA SER A 479 7.96 18.03 -10.99
C SER A 479 7.05 19.25 -10.80
N VAL A 480 7.57 20.35 -10.25
CA VAL A 480 6.78 21.57 -10.03
C VAL A 480 6.47 22.33 -11.31
N LYS A 481 7.28 22.17 -12.36
CA LYS A 481 6.96 22.72 -13.70
C LYS A 481 5.78 21.98 -14.34
N ALA A 482 5.70 20.67 -14.14
CA ALA A 482 4.60 19.85 -14.62
C ALA A 482 3.33 20.00 -13.76
N HIS A 483 3.49 20.25 -12.45
CA HIS A 483 2.43 20.36 -11.44
C HIS A 483 2.68 21.60 -10.58
N PRO A 484 2.43 22.84 -11.07
CA PRO A 484 2.70 24.09 -10.34
C PRO A 484 1.96 24.21 -9.01
N GLU A 485 0.79 23.59 -8.89
CA GLU A 485 -0.01 23.53 -7.67
C GLU A 485 0.71 22.80 -6.52
N ASP A 486 1.64 21.90 -6.83
CA ASP A 486 2.42 21.16 -5.82
C ASP A 486 3.30 22.09 -4.98
N TYR A 487 3.69 23.24 -5.54
CA TYR A 487 4.45 24.23 -4.78
C TYR A 487 3.70 24.63 -3.51
N LEU A 488 2.43 25.02 -3.67
CA LEU A 488 1.58 25.40 -2.55
C LEU A 488 1.15 24.16 -1.74
N GLY A 489 0.90 23.06 -2.43
CA GLY A 489 0.51 21.76 -1.84
C GLY A 489 1.48 21.30 -0.76
N LEU A 490 2.80 21.41 -1.00
CA LEU A 490 3.84 21.08 -0.02
C LEU A 490 3.68 21.86 1.29
N PHE A 491 3.58 23.18 1.22
CA PHE A 491 3.46 24.04 2.40
C PHE A 491 2.14 23.81 3.15
N LEU A 492 1.04 23.61 2.44
CA LEU A 492 -0.27 23.38 3.06
C LEU A 492 -0.37 21.99 3.71
N CYS A 493 0.20 20.95 3.10
CA CYS A 493 0.26 19.61 3.67
C CYS A 493 1.11 19.60 4.93
N GLU A 494 2.28 20.23 4.88
CA GLU A 494 3.18 20.35 6.03
C GLU A 494 2.49 21.11 7.18
N ALA A 495 1.91 22.27 6.89
CA ALA A 495 1.18 23.07 7.87
C ALA A 495 0.03 22.30 8.54
N PHE A 496 -0.64 21.44 7.78
CA PHE A 496 -1.70 20.57 8.30
C PHE A 496 -1.15 19.55 9.29
N ILE A 497 -0.03 18.92 8.98
CA ILE A 497 0.60 17.85 9.80
C ILE A 497 1.22 18.46 11.06
N ASN A 498 1.99 19.54 10.94
CA ASN A 498 2.64 20.22 12.07
C ASN A 498 1.65 20.84 13.06
N ARG A 499 0.51 21.32 12.59
CA ARG A 499 -0.56 21.76 13.50
C ARG A 499 -1.01 20.60 14.42
N LYS A 500 -0.97 19.37 13.94
CA LYS A 500 -1.34 18.18 14.73
C LYS A 500 -0.25 17.81 15.73
N ARG A 501 1.02 17.92 15.35
CA ARG A 501 2.16 17.74 16.27
C ARG A 501 2.07 18.75 17.42
N SER A 502 1.85 20.03 17.14
CA SER A 502 1.78 21.10 18.15
C SER A 502 0.54 21.04 19.06
N ASP A 503 -0.60 20.55 18.57
CA ASP A 503 -1.80 20.37 19.40
C ASP A 503 -1.56 19.27 20.46
N GLY A 504 -0.84 18.18 20.16
CA GLY A 504 -0.45 17.14 21.11
C GLY A 504 0.49 17.66 22.22
N GLU A 505 1.47 18.50 21.89
CA GLU A 505 2.42 19.05 22.87
C GLU A 505 1.78 20.07 23.82
N LYS A 506 0.84 20.90 23.35
CA LYS A 506 0.12 21.86 24.22
C LYS A 506 -0.78 21.14 25.23
N GLU A 507 -1.40 20.04 24.85
CA GLU A 507 -2.18 19.21 25.74
C GLU A 507 -1.27 18.59 26.84
N LYS A 508 -0.05 18.11 26.48
CA LYS A 508 0.95 17.62 27.46
C LYS A 508 1.34 18.65 28.52
N ASN A 509 1.66 19.86 28.09
CA ASN A 509 2.07 20.93 29.00
C ASN A 509 0.93 21.39 29.90
N SER A 510 -0.33 21.28 29.47
CA SER A 510 -1.50 21.61 30.29
C SER A 510 -1.82 20.54 31.35
N GLU A 511 -1.50 19.28 31.11
CA GLU A 511 -1.71 18.18 32.06
C GLU A 511 -0.58 18.10 33.10
N MET A 512 0.70 18.26 32.71
CA MET A 512 1.81 18.38 33.66
C MET A 512 1.67 19.59 34.60
N GLY A 513 1.05 20.67 34.11
CA GLY A 513 0.73 21.84 34.99
C GLY A 513 -0.38 21.56 36.00
N LYS A 514 -1.25 20.57 35.75
CA LYS A 514 -2.33 20.17 36.67
C LYS A 514 -1.89 19.12 37.71
N GLU A 515 -0.90 18.28 37.38
CA GLU A 515 -0.33 17.31 38.34
C GLU A 515 0.63 17.97 39.33
N ASN A 516 1.29 19.05 38.95
CA ASN A 516 2.15 19.84 39.85
C ASN A 516 1.38 20.80 40.76
N CYS A 517 0.04 20.91 40.63
CA CYS A 517 -0.83 21.70 41.50
C CYS A 517 -1.73 20.85 42.41
N LYS A 518 -1.48 19.54 42.54
CA LYS A 518 -2.06 18.65 43.52
C LYS A 518 -0.98 18.14 44.44
#